data_ffe864bde99dd7ec319be07c15d05b6f
#
_entry.id   ffe864bde99dd7ec319be07c15d05b6f
#
_cell.length_a   1.000
_cell.length_b   1.000
_cell.length_c   1.000
_cell.angle_alpha   90.00
_cell.angle_beta   90.00
_cell.angle_gamma   90.00
#
_symmetry.space_group_name_H-M   'P 1'
#
loop_
_entity.id
_entity.type
_entity.pdbx_description
1 polymer ?
#
loop_
_entity_poly.entity_id
_entity_poly.type
_entity_poly.pdbx_seq_one_letter_code
_entity_poly.pdbx_strand_id
1 'polypeptide(L)'
;MSSSHHYPLIPRLLFLLAGAFILGGQAGKLHSWQKSQAASASLLSESTSWGLSFQKEGERPVGNATINDLGKYHAYYAEDTNEKKIYLTFDAGYENGNTPRILNALKKHQAPATFFVVGNFISDNPDLIRRMVSEGH
;
A
#
# COMPACT_ATOMS: atom_id res chain seq x y z
N MET A 1 76.16 5.29 -23.90
CA MET A 1 74.99 4.92 -24.68
C MET A 1 73.82 4.77 -23.70
N SER A 2 72.97 5.79 -23.58
CA SER A 2 71.84 5.78 -22.65
C SER A 2 70.60 5.37 -23.44
N SER A 3 70.03 4.23 -23.14
CA SER A 3 68.82 3.72 -23.75
C SER A 3 67.62 4.26 -22.94
N SER A 4 66.92 5.26 -23.49
CA SER A 4 65.65 5.76 -22.97
C SER A 4 64.50 4.80 -23.34
N HIS A 5 64.00 4.06 -22.39
CA HIS A 5 62.78 3.25 -22.55
C HIS A 5 61.57 4.19 -22.53
N HIS A 6 61.01 4.43 -23.69
CA HIS A 6 59.69 5.05 -23.86
C HIS A 6 58.62 3.97 -23.52
N TYR A 7 57.98 4.09 -22.36
CA TYR A 7 56.76 3.33 -22.08
C TYR A 7 55.54 3.99 -22.75
N PRO A 8 54.74 3.26 -23.48
CA PRO A 8 53.57 3.85 -24.13
C PRO A 8 52.54 4.33 -23.08
N LEU A 9 52.17 5.60 -23.18
CA LEU A 9 51.18 6.27 -22.32
C LEU A 9 49.74 5.69 -22.45
N ILE A 10 49.50 4.97 -23.57
CA ILE A 10 48.17 4.47 -23.96
C ILE A 10 47.53 3.53 -22.93
N PRO A 11 48.21 2.54 -22.34
CA PRO A 11 47.55 1.64 -21.36
C PRO A 11 47.16 2.33 -20.06
N ARG A 12 47.92 3.36 -19.61
CA ARG A 12 47.57 4.12 -18.40
C ARG A 12 46.31 4.96 -18.57
N LEU A 13 46.12 5.56 -19.76
CA LEU A 13 44.94 6.35 -20.06
C LEU A 13 43.66 5.47 -20.14
N LEU A 14 43.80 4.27 -20.69
CA LEU A 14 42.68 3.29 -20.74
C LEU A 14 42.24 2.83 -19.36
N PHE A 15 43.16 2.61 -18.43
CA PHE A 15 42.80 2.24 -17.04
C PHE A 15 42.14 3.38 -16.28
N LEU A 16 42.55 4.63 -16.50
CA LEU A 16 41.90 5.79 -15.91
C LEU A 16 40.48 6.02 -16.45
N LEU A 17 40.27 5.82 -17.74
CA LEU A 17 38.93 5.92 -18.35
C LEU A 17 38.01 4.78 -17.89
N ALA A 18 38.50 3.55 -17.80
CA ALA A 18 37.72 2.42 -17.28
C ALA A 18 37.37 2.62 -15.80
N GLY A 19 38.31 3.12 -14.97
CA GLY A 19 38.06 3.46 -13.56
C GLY A 19 36.99 4.54 -13.40
N ALA A 20 37.01 5.59 -14.23
CA ALA A 20 36.00 6.65 -14.20
C ALA A 20 34.60 6.13 -14.58
N PHE A 21 34.53 5.19 -15.53
CA PHE A 21 33.24 4.59 -15.96
C PHE A 21 32.64 3.70 -14.86
N ILE A 22 33.46 2.93 -14.15
CA ILE A 22 33.01 2.06 -13.04
C ILE A 22 32.57 2.93 -11.86
N LEU A 23 33.32 3.95 -11.49
CA LEU A 23 32.98 4.87 -10.41
C LEU A 23 31.75 5.72 -10.73
N GLY A 24 31.59 6.18 -11.97
CA GLY A 24 30.43 6.93 -12.43
C GLY A 24 29.14 6.09 -12.40
N GLY A 25 29.23 4.82 -12.81
CA GLY A 25 28.09 3.89 -12.78
C GLY A 25 27.60 3.56 -11.37
N GLN A 26 28.53 3.45 -10.40
CA GLN A 26 28.19 3.21 -9.00
C GLN A 26 27.61 4.48 -8.34
N ALA A 27 28.14 5.65 -8.63
CA ALA A 27 27.60 6.91 -8.13
C ALA A 27 26.18 7.17 -8.64
N GLY A 28 25.88 6.85 -9.91
CA GLY A 28 24.53 6.94 -10.46
C GLY A 28 23.54 6.03 -9.78
N LYS A 29 23.90 4.79 -9.47
CA LYS A 29 23.09 3.83 -8.71
C LYS A 29 22.86 4.28 -7.26
N LEU A 30 23.89 4.82 -6.62
CA LEU A 30 23.77 5.35 -5.25
C LEU A 30 22.84 6.56 -5.20
N HIS A 31 22.93 7.46 -6.18
CA HIS A 31 22.04 8.63 -6.27
C HIS A 31 20.58 8.27 -6.53
N SER A 32 20.32 7.27 -7.37
CA SER A 32 18.96 6.81 -7.64
C SER A 32 18.37 6.11 -6.40
N TRP A 33 19.18 5.32 -5.68
CA TRP A 33 18.77 4.68 -4.44
C TRP A 33 18.49 5.70 -3.32
N GLN A 34 19.35 6.71 -3.15
CA GLN A 34 19.12 7.79 -2.19
C GLN A 34 17.87 8.62 -2.52
N LYS A 35 17.61 8.92 -3.79
CA LYS A 35 16.37 9.60 -4.21
C LYS A 35 15.14 8.78 -3.90
N SER A 36 15.16 7.46 -4.12
CA SER A 36 14.01 6.59 -3.81
C SER A 36 13.77 6.49 -2.31
N GLN A 37 14.81 6.42 -1.50
CA GLN A 37 14.70 6.42 -0.04
C GLN A 37 14.19 7.77 0.50
N ALA A 38 14.68 8.88 -0.03
CA ALA A 38 14.21 10.21 0.36
C ALA A 38 12.74 10.43 -0.03
N ALA A 39 12.31 9.97 -1.20
CA ALA A 39 10.92 10.03 -1.63
C ALA A 39 10.01 9.15 -0.74
N SER A 40 10.47 7.94 -0.39
CA SER A 40 9.74 7.06 0.55
C SER A 40 9.67 7.66 1.96
N ALA A 41 10.76 8.28 2.44
CA ALA A 41 10.79 8.94 3.74
C ALA A 41 9.89 10.18 3.78
N SER A 42 9.80 10.96 2.68
CA SER A 42 8.90 12.11 2.60
C SER A 42 7.44 11.68 2.57
N LEU A 43 7.09 10.61 1.87
CA LEU A 43 5.76 10.03 1.87
C LEU A 43 5.37 9.50 3.27
N LEU A 44 6.32 8.91 4.01
CA LEU A 44 6.08 8.45 5.38
C LEU A 44 5.98 9.63 6.38
N SER A 45 6.64 10.75 6.12
CA SER A 45 6.58 11.95 6.98
C SER A 45 5.29 12.74 6.79
N GLU A 46 4.62 12.63 5.65
CA GLU A 46 3.31 13.22 5.38
C GLU A 46 2.14 12.27 5.73
N SER A 47 2.40 11.02 6.08
CA SER A 47 1.35 10.09 6.49
C SER A 47 0.86 10.48 7.88
N THR A 48 -0.18 11.27 7.95
CA THR A 48 -0.97 11.44 9.18
C THR A 48 -1.66 10.13 9.49
N SER A 49 -1.59 9.69 10.75
CA SER A 49 -2.31 8.50 11.21
C SER A 49 -3.79 8.62 10.85
N TRP A 50 -4.34 7.61 10.21
CA TRP A 50 -5.76 7.58 9.89
C TRP A 50 -6.58 7.43 11.17
N GLY A 51 -7.69 8.14 11.27
CA GLY A 51 -8.63 7.99 12.36
C GLY A 51 -9.96 8.67 12.11
N LEU A 52 -10.99 8.15 12.77
CA LEU A 52 -12.34 8.71 12.80
C LEU A 52 -12.64 9.25 14.20
N SER A 53 -13.30 10.38 14.27
CA SER A 53 -13.85 10.99 15.48
C SER A 53 -15.37 10.98 15.44
N PHE A 54 -16.00 10.35 16.42
CA PHE A 54 -17.45 10.36 16.63
C PHE A 54 -17.79 11.45 17.64
N GLN A 55 -18.10 12.63 17.14
CA GLN A 55 -18.25 13.83 17.98
C GLN A 55 -19.64 14.00 18.54
N LYS A 56 -20.67 13.56 17.83
CA LYS A 56 -22.06 13.73 18.23
C LYS A 56 -22.91 12.55 17.76
N GLU A 57 -23.80 12.10 18.62
CA GLU A 57 -24.71 11.02 18.30
C GLU A 57 -25.63 11.36 17.13
N GLY A 58 -25.78 10.43 16.18
CA GLY A 58 -26.60 10.61 14.97
C GLY A 58 -25.96 11.44 13.87
N GLU A 59 -24.74 11.96 14.06
CA GLU A 59 -23.97 12.65 13.03
C GLU A 59 -22.90 11.76 12.41
N ARG A 60 -22.49 12.09 11.18
CA ARG A 60 -21.38 11.40 10.51
C ARG A 60 -20.08 11.59 11.30
N PRO A 61 -19.24 10.55 11.37
CA PRO A 61 -17.90 10.71 11.93
C PRO A 61 -17.08 11.68 11.08
N VAL A 62 -16.13 12.36 11.73
CA VAL A 62 -15.16 13.23 11.06
C VAL A 62 -13.85 12.46 10.94
N GLY A 63 -13.35 12.33 9.71
CA GLY A 63 -12.02 11.79 9.45
C GLY A 63 -10.95 12.87 9.46
N ASN A 64 -9.70 12.50 9.70
CA ASN A 64 -8.56 13.42 9.56
C ASN A 64 -8.13 13.64 8.08
N ALA A 65 -8.88 13.07 7.12
CA ALA A 65 -8.89 13.47 5.72
C ALA A 65 -10.35 13.67 5.27
N THR A 66 -10.59 14.59 4.32
CA THR A 66 -11.95 14.82 3.83
C THR A 66 -12.45 13.72 2.91
N ILE A 67 -13.77 13.56 2.79
CA ILE A 67 -14.38 12.62 1.83
C ILE A 67 -13.89 12.89 0.41
N ASN A 68 -13.77 14.18 0.02
CA ASN A 68 -13.28 14.59 -1.29
C ASN A 68 -11.81 14.21 -1.54
N ASP A 69 -10.96 14.33 -0.53
CA ASP A 69 -9.55 13.95 -0.64
C ASP A 69 -9.40 12.44 -0.81
N LEU A 70 -10.17 11.66 -0.09
CA LEU A 70 -10.17 10.21 -0.18
C LEU A 70 -10.82 9.70 -1.46
N GLY A 71 -11.82 10.38 -1.98
CA GLY A 71 -12.50 10.04 -3.24
C GLY A 71 -11.55 9.95 -4.44
N LYS A 72 -10.47 10.74 -4.46
CA LYS A 72 -9.40 10.67 -5.49
C LYS A 72 -8.69 9.32 -5.53
N TYR A 73 -8.72 8.58 -4.43
CA TYR A 73 -8.10 7.27 -4.27
C TYR A 73 -9.14 6.13 -4.22
N HIS A 74 -10.42 6.45 -4.51
CA HIS A 74 -11.55 5.51 -4.34
C HIS A 74 -11.62 4.92 -2.92
N ALA A 75 -11.23 5.73 -1.92
CA ALA A 75 -11.30 5.38 -0.51
C ALA A 75 -12.47 6.12 0.15
N TYR A 76 -13.20 5.42 1.01
CA TYR A 76 -14.43 5.91 1.60
C TYR A 76 -14.50 5.54 3.08
N TYR A 77 -15.00 6.46 3.93
CA TYR A 77 -15.37 6.19 5.33
C TYR A 77 -16.81 6.64 5.63
N ALA A 78 -17.39 7.43 4.76
CA ALA A 78 -18.76 7.89 4.82
C ALA A 78 -19.24 8.26 3.41
N GLU A 79 -20.53 8.18 3.18
CA GLU A 79 -21.17 8.70 1.98
C GLU A 79 -21.67 10.13 2.23
N ASP A 80 -21.59 10.99 1.20
CA ASP A 80 -22.14 12.35 1.29
C ASP A 80 -23.66 12.31 1.01
N THR A 81 -24.41 11.84 2.00
CA THR A 81 -25.88 11.70 1.95
C THR A 81 -26.50 12.07 3.29
N ASN A 82 -27.77 12.52 3.26
CA ASN A 82 -28.58 12.72 4.44
C ASN A 82 -29.44 11.49 4.79
N GLU A 83 -29.32 10.42 4.03
CA GLU A 83 -30.03 9.17 4.30
C GLU A 83 -29.38 8.45 5.49
N LYS A 84 -30.23 7.79 6.29
CA LYS A 84 -29.76 6.95 7.41
C LYS A 84 -29.28 5.61 6.88
N LYS A 85 -28.02 5.57 6.41
CA LYS A 85 -27.34 4.37 5.89
C LYS A 85 -26.21 3.95 6.79
N ILE A 86 -25.99 2.66 6.92
CA ILE A 86 -24.85 2.04 7.61
C ILE A 86 -24.14 1.14 6.61
N TYR A 87 -22.82 1.25 6.53
CA TYR A 87 -21.97 0.38 5.74
C TYR A 87 -21.26 -0.57 6.70
N LEU A 88 -21.50 -1.87 6.53
CA LEU A 88 -20.90 -2.91 7.37
C LEU A 88 -19.56 -3.34 6.78
N THR A 89 -18.53 -3.34 7.62
CA THR A 89 -17.20 -3.84 7.27
C THR A 89 -16.76 -4.88 8.31
N PHE A 90 -16.08 -5.93 7.84
CA PHE A 90 -15.55 -7.00 8.68
C PHE A 90 -14.09 -7.25 8.34
N ASP A 91 -13.22 -7.17 9.34
CA ASP A 91 -11.82 -7.58 9.22
C ASP A 91 -11.71 -9.05 9.63
N ALA A 92 -11.35 -9.93 8.68
CA ALA A 92 -11.30 -11.36 8.88
C ALA A 92 -9.87 -11.89 8.72
N GLY A 93 -9.19 -12.09 9.84
CA GLY A 93 -7.83 -12.63 9.91
C GLY A 93 -7.76 -14.12 10.26
N TYR A 94 -8.75 -14.64 10.95
CA TYR A 94 -8.83 -16.02 11.42
C TYR A 94 -10.28 -16.49 11.50
N GLU A 95 -10.54 -17.76 11.12
CA GLU A 95 -11.87 -18.38 11.24
C GLU A 95 -11.97 -19.20 12.54
N ASN A 96 -12.99 -18.90 13.32
CA ASN A 96 -13.28 -19.55 14.58
C ASN A 96 -14.74 -20.06 14.70
N GLY A 97 -15.41 -20.28 13.55
CA GLY A 97 -16.80 -20.71 13.48
C GLY A 97 -17.83 -19.56 13.42
N ASN A 98 -17.39 -18.32 13.44
CA ASN A 98 -18.29 -17.16 13.42
C ASN A 98 -18.66 -16.69 12.02
N THR A 99 -17.75 -16.76 11.05
CA THR A 99 -17.99 -16.24 9.69
C THR A 99 -19.21 -16.87 9.01
N PRO A 100 -19.46 -18.18 9.07
CA PRO A 100 -20.68 -18.76 8.51
C PRO A 100 -21.96 -18.20 9.14
N ARG A 101 -21.93 -17.92 10.45
CA ARG A 101 -23.08 -17.34 11.18
C ARG A 101 -23.32 -15.88 10.78
N ILE A 102 -22.26 -15.11 10.60
CA ILE A 102 -22.31 -13.71 10.10
C ILE A 102 -22.94 -13.71 8.69
N LEU A 103 -22.42 -14.53 7.77
CA LEU A 103 -22.97 -14.64 6.42
C LEU A 103 -24.43 -15.07 6.40
N ASN A 104 -24.85 -16.00 7.27
CA ASN A 104 -26.25 -16.38 7.43
C ASN A 104 -27.13 -15.20 7.87
N ALA A 105 -26.65 -14.39 8.81
CA ALA A 105 -27.37 -13.22 9.28
C ALA A 105 -27.48 -12.15 8.17
N LEU A 106 -26.37 -11.84 7.49
CA LEU A 106 -26.36 -10.91 6.38
C LEU A 106 -27.32 -11.32 5.27
N LYS A 107 -27.29 -12.59 4.88
CA LYS A 107 -28.22 -13.16 3.89
C LYS A 107 -29.68 -13.06 4.33
N LYS A 108 -29.97 -13.42 5.58
CA LYS A 108 -31.32 -13.33 6.14
C LYS A 108 -31.90 -11.92 6.06
N HIS A 109 -31.06 -10.91 6.28
CA HIS A 109 -31.44 -9.50 6.29
C HIS A 109 -31.21 -8.79 4.97
N GLN A 110 -30.75 -9.50 3.92
CA GLN A 110 -30.40 -8.93 2.61
C GLN A 110 -29.44 -7.73 2.73
N ALA A 111 -28.53 -7.80 3.68
CA ALA A 111 -27.56 -6.75 3.99
C ALA A 111 -26.19 -7.09 3.38
N PRO A 112 -25.77 -6.41 2.30
CA PRO A 112 -24.42 -6.56 1.78
C PRO A 112 -23.40 -5.97 2.75
N ALA A 113 -22.18 -6.52 2.74
CA ALA A 113 -21.08 -6.05 3.58
C ALA A 113 -19.76 -6.12 2.82
N THR A 114 -18.75 -5.41 3.31
CA THR A 114 -17.38 -5.51 2.81
C THR A 114 -16.55 -6.34 3.78
N PHE A 115 -15.83 -7.35 3.26
CA PHE A 115 -14.92 -8.17 4.04
C PHE A 115 -13.47 -7.85 3.65
N PHE A 116 -12.66 -7.45 4.62
CA PHE A 116 -11.21 -7.33 4.48
C PHE A 116 -10.57 -8.62 5.00
N VAL A 117 -10.02 -9.41 4.09
CA VAL A 117 -9.51 -10.75 4.39
C VAL A 117 -8.00 -10.82 4.16
N VAL A 118 -7.28 -11.49 5.07
CA VAL A 118 -5.84 -11.75 4.90
C VAL A 118 -5.60 -13.00 4.06
N GLY A 119 -4.38 -13.13 3.49
CA GLY A 119 -4.04 -14.22 2.60
C GLY A 119 -4.28 -15.62 3.18
N ASN A 120 -3.91 -15.86 4.44
CA ASN A 120 -4.14 -17.14 5.10
C ASN A 120 -5.65 -17.46 5.22
N PHE A 121 -6.49 -16.44 5.51
CA PHE A 121 -7.92 -16.67 5.57
C PHE A 121 -8.48 -17.18 4.24
N ILE A 122 -7.97 -16.62 3.12
CA ILE A 122 -8.37 -17.02 1.76
C ILE A 122 -7.95 -18.46 1.47
N SER A 123 -6.70 -18.82 1.80
CA SER A 123 -6.16 -20.18 1.54
C SER A 123 -6.82 -21.26 2.39
N ASP A 124 -7.11 -20.92 3.65
CA ASP A 124 -7.61 -21.89 4.62
C ASP A 124 -9.14 -22.06 4.54
N ASN A 125 -9.85 -21.04 4.02
CA ASN A 125 -11.31 -21.03 3.99
C ASN A 125 -11.87 -20.65 2.59
N PRO A 126 -11.48 -21.33 1.50
CA PRO A 126 -11.87 -20.97 0.14
C PRO A 126 -13.39 -21.02 -0.08
N ASP A 127 -14.10 -21.87 0.62
CA ASP A 127 -15.57 -21.98 0.51
C ASP A 127 -16.28 -20.77 1.10
N LEU A 128 -15.77 -20.22 2.19
CA LEU A 128 -16.30 -18.99 2.78
C LEU A 128 -16.07 -17.80 1.85
N ILE A 129 -14.91 -17.71 1.21
CA ILE A 129 -14.61 -16.67 0.23
C ILE A 129 -15.56 -16.77 -0.98
N ARG A 130 -15.77 -17.97 -1.54
CA ARG A 130 -16.72 -18.17 -2.64
C ARG A 130 -18.13 -17.77 -2.22
N ARG A 131 -18.50 -18.10 -0.99
CA ARG A 131 -19.80 -17.74 -0.41
C ARG A 131 -19.95 -16.24 -0.27
N MET A 132 -18.94 -15.51 0.24
CA MET A 132 -18.94 -14.05 0.34
C MET A 132 -19.22 -13.42 -1.03
N VAL A 133 -18.47 -13.83 -2.06
CA VAL A 133 -18.64 -13.29 -3.41
C VAL A 133 -20.01 -13.63 -4.00
N SER A 134 -20.47 -14.89 -3.86
CA SER A 134 -21.76 -15.32 -4.44
C SER A 134 -22.98 -14.71 -3.74
N GLU A 135 -22.83 -14.30 -2.48
CA GLU A 135 -23.89 -13.63 -1.70
C GLU A 135 -23.85 -12.09 -1.85
N GLY A 136 -22.92 -11.54 -2.67
CA GLY A 136 -22.89 -10.12 -3.01
C GLY A 136 -22.12 -9.24 -2.02
N HIS A 137 -21.18 -9.84 -1.31
CA HIS A 137 -20.28 -9.13 -0.39
C HIS A 137 -18.98 -8.73 -1.07
#